data_d49b1175891b43bf993728f3d62149df
#
_entry.id   d49b1175891b43bf993728f3d62149df
#
_cell.length_a   1.000
_cell.length_b   1.000
_cell.length_c   1.000
_cell.angle_alpha   90.00
_cell.angle_beta   90.00
_cell.angle_gamma   90.00
#
_symmetry.space_group_name_H-M   'P 1'
#
loop_
_entity.id
_entity.type
_entity.pdbx_description
1 polymer ?
#
loop_
_entity_poly.entity_id
_entity_poly.type
_entity_poly.pdbx_seq_one_letter_code
_entity_poly.pdbx_strand_id
1 'polypeptide(L)'
;MKLAFRTSLVLASVLTAGVVLAQAQSTPPVPDPDSKPIADPAATQAPAKPKPAEDLPDSPAPQAAALIHPNGPMVVFDTSMGRITCQFYQNEAPKTVANFIGLAEGTKDWVNPETHKKMHGKRFYDGTTFHRVIPGFMIQGGDPLGTGMGDPGYSFEDEFNPDLNFDKPGRLAMANSGPNTDGSQFFITEVPYENLNQHYTLFGQCDDEGVEVVKAIARVERDASDKPTEPVILRKVTIVKEGAPIPPRPSAGPANPAAATTPVGPKPAAPQQ
;
A
#
# COMPACT_ATOMS: atom_id res chain seq x y z
N MET A 1 56.93 -37.26 28.91
CA MET A 1 58.10 -36.38 29.12
C MET A 1 57.63 -35.00 28.62
N LYS A 2 57.34 -34.05 29.54
CA LYS A 2 57.74 -32.65 29.64
C LYS A 2 57.40 -31.82 28.40
N LEU A 3 56.76 -30.67 28.40
CA LEU A 3 56.74 -29.58 29.39
C LEU A 3 55.62 -28.58 29.00
N ALA A 4 54.95 -28.05 29.97
CA ALA A 4 53.98 -26.92 29.87
C ALA A 4 54.75 -25.63 29.57
N PHE A 5 54.06 -24.69 28.85
CA PHE A 5 54.34 -23.27 28.99
C PHE A 5 53.00 -22.48 29.01
N ARG A 6 52.73 -21.95 30.18
CA ARG A 6 51.77 -20.91 30.47
C ARG A 6 52.42 -19.58 30.13
N THR A 7 51.72 -18.70 29.41
CA THR A 7 52.00 -17.27 29.51
C THR A 7 50.69 -16.52 29.57
N SER A 8 50.42 -16.03 30.76
CA SER A 8 49.43 -14.97 31.03
C SER A 8 49.98 -13.68 30.47
N LEU A 9 49.13 -12.87 29.83
CA LEU A 9 49.34 -11.46 29.72
C LEU A 9 48.06 -10.66 29.99
N VAL A 10 48.26 -9.73 30.84
CA VAL A 10 47.42 -8.85 31.64
C VAL A 10 46.79 -7.76 30.78
N LEU A 11 45.50 -7.55 30.98
CA LEU A 11 44.73 -6.31 31.14
C LEU A 11 45.30 -4.99 30.61
N ALA A 12 44.57 -4.35 29.72
CA ALA A 12 44.48 -2.91 29.68
C ALA A 12 43.04 -2.49 29.25
N SER A 13 42.27 -2.11 30.24
CA SER A 13 40.97 -1.45 30.06
C SER A 13 41.18 0.01 29.60
N VAL A 14 40.67 0.38 28.44
CA VAL A 14 40.50 1.77 28.06
C VAL A 14 39.01 2.07 28.03
N LEU A 15 38.53 2.74 29.06
CA LEU A 15 37.24 3.39 29.12
C LEU A 15 37.26 4.62 28.18
N THR A 16 36.60 4.55 27.06
CA THR A 16 36.22 5.75 26.31
C THR A 16 34.75 6.02 26.55
N ALA A 17 34.46 7.09 27.31
CA ALA A 17 33.13 7.63 27.48
C ALA A 17 32.67 8.25 26.15
N GLY A 18 31.80 7.55 25.42
CA GLY A 18 31.09 8.07 24.27
C GLY A 18 29.90 8.90 24.74
N VAL A 19 29.97 10.21 24.52
CA VAL A 19 28.85 11.14 24.70
C VAL A 19 27.78 10.80 23.69
N VAL A 20 26.65 10.23 24.17
CA VAL A 20 25.43 10.08 23.37
C VAL A 20 24.77 11.47 23.28
N LEU A 21 24.89 12.13 22.13
CA LEU A 21 24.04 13.27 21.78
C LEU A 21 22.63 12.73 21.48
N ALA A 22 21.72 12.91 22.41
CA ALA A 22 20.30 12.74 22.17
C ALA A 22 19.83 13.90 21.26
N GLN A 23 19.54 13.60 20.00
CA GLN A 23 18.80 14.53 19.15
C GLN A 23 17.34 14.53 19.59
N ALA A 24 16.93 15.64 20.20
CA ALA A 24 15.56 15.92 20.53
C ALA A 24 14.77 16.10 19.21
N GLN A 25 13.83 15.21 18.96
CA GLN A 25 12.82 15.38 17.91
C GLN A 25 11.89 16.50 18.36
N SER A 26 11.91 17.63 17.66
CA SER A 26 10.99 18.72 17.84
C SER A 26 9.61 18.34 17.28
N THR A 27 8.66 18.09 18.17
CA THR A 27 7.24 18.03 17.82
C THR A 27 6.78 19.43 17.39
N PRO A 28 5.94 19.55 16.32
CA PRO A 28 5.35 20.85 15.97
C PRO A 28 4.38 21.32 17.07
N PRO A 29 4.29 22.62 17.33
CA PRO A 29 3.43 23.15 18.37
C PRO A 29 1.95 22.96 18.03
N VAL A 30 1.21 22.49 19.02
CA VAL A 30 -0.25 22.44 19.02
C VAL A 30 -0.77 23.89 19.06
N PRO A 31 -1.72 24.31 18.21
CA PRO A 31 -2.28 25.65 18.29
C PRO A 31 -3.13 25.82 19.56
N ASP A 32 -2.88 26.94 20.26
CA ASP A 32 -3.58 27.39 21.47
C ASP A 32 -5.04 27.78 21.15
N PRO A 33 -6.04 27.25 21.88
CA PRO A 33 -7.46 27.54 21.62
C PRO A 33 -7.93 28.95 22.03
N ASP A 34 -7.05 29.81 22.60
CA ASP A 34 -7.45 31.11 23.14
C ASP A 34 -6.94 32.34 22.38
N SER A 35 -6.48 32.26 21.14
CA SER A 35 -6.12 33.44 20.37
C SER A 35 -7.34 34.14 19.79
N LYS A 36 -7.66 35.30 20.39
CA LYS A 36 -8.66 36.28 19.93
C LYS A 36 -8.31 36.80 18.53
N PRO A 37 -9.32 37.06 17.66
CA PRO A 37 -9.09 37.67 16.36
C PRO A 37 -8.62 39.12 16.49
N ILE A 38 -7.53 39.44 15.83
CA ILE A 38 -7.08 40.82 15.66
C ILE A 38 -7.97 41.48 14.62
N ALA A 39 -8.63 42.55 14.99
CA ALA A 39 -9.48 43.36 14.13
C ALA A 39 -8.63 44.15 13.11
N ASP A 40 -9.02 44.01 11.84
CA ASP A 40 -8.50 44.82 10.74
C ASP A 40 -9.16 46.22 10.74
N PRO A 41 -8.41 47.31 10.62
CA PRO A 41 -8.97 48.64 10.35
C PRO A 41 -8.83 48.92 8.85
N ALA A 42 -9.81 48.60 8.04
CA ALA A 42 -9.84 49.03 6.66
C ALA A 42 -11.12 49.77 6.32
N ALA A 43 -10.90 50.99 6.12
CA ALA A 43 -11.65 52.08 5.53
C ALA A 43 -12.65 51.71 4.42
N THR A 44 -13.81 52.28 4.63
CA THR A 44 -14.88 52.68 3.76
C THR A 44 -14.42 53.12 2.36
N GLN A 45 -14.82 52.42 1.30
CA GLN A 45 -15.01 52.96 -0.04
C GLN A 45 -16.34 52.50 -0.61
N ALA A 46 -17.15 53.45 -1.10
CA ALA A 46 -18.44 53.22 -1.71
C ALA A 46 -18.34 52.49 -3.04
N PRO A 47 -19.40 51.74 -3.46
CA PRO A 47 -19.35 50.93 -4.65
C PRO A 47 -19.46 51.82 -5.91
N ALA A 48 -18.47 51.69 -6.80
CA ALA A 48 -18.52 52.25 -8.14
C ALA A 48 -19.49 51.40 -9.01
N LYS A 49 -20.29 52.08 -9.84
CA LYS A 49 -21.21 51.46 -10.77
C LYS A 49 -20.51 50.47 -11.70
N PRO A 50 -21.10 49.30 -12.02
CA PRO A 50 -20.55 48.36 -12.95
C PRO A 50 -20.55 48.94 -14.39
N LYS A 51 -19.36 48.90 -15.02
CA LYS A 51 -19.18 49.14 -16.43
C LYS A 51 -19.83 47.98 -17.22
N PRO A 52 -20.41 48.20 -18.41
CA PRO A 52 -20.92 47.11 -19.23
C PRO A 52 -19.80 46.13 -19.56
N ALA A 53 -20.10 44.85 -19.46
CA ALA A 53 -19.18 43.78 -19.84
C ALA A 53 -18.91 43.88 -21.35
N GLU A 54 -17.65 44.08 -21.73
CA GLU A 54 -17.17 43.79 -23.07
C GLU A 54 -17.24 42.28 -23.28
N ASP A 55 -17.89 41.87 -24.39
CA ASP A 55 -17.96 40.46 -24.84
C ASP A 55 -16.52 39.94 -25.05
N LEU A 56 -16.01 39.21 -24.06
CA LEU A 56 -14.83 38.37 -24.23
C LEU A 56 -15.26 37.17 -25.11
N PRO A 57 -14.46 36.78 -26.13
CA PRO A 57 -14.79 35.62 -26.93
C PRO A 57 -14.90 34.39 -26.02
N ASP A 58 -15.97 33.61 -26.23
CA ASP A 58 -16.26 32.37 -25.51
C ASP A 58 -14.97 31.54 -25.35
N SER A 59 -14.46 31.47 -24.14
CA SER A 59 -13.46 30.47 -23.80
C SER A 59 -14.10 29.11 -24.08
N PRO A 60 -13.46 28.23 -24.85
CA PRO A 60 -14.02 26.90 -25.08
C PRO A 60 -14.30 26.27 -23.72
N ALA A 61 -15.53 25.79 -23.55
CA ALA A 61 -15.91 25.06 -22.32
C ALA A 61 -14.85 24.03 -22.01
N PRO A 62 -14.46 23.85 -20.72
CA PRO A 62 -13.48 22.84 -20.36
C PRO A 62 -13.94 21.49 -20.92
N GLN A 63 -13.17 20.98 -21.87
CA GLN A 63 -13.41 19.68 -22.47
C GLN A 63 -13.38 18.68 -21.35
N ALA A 64 -14.50 18.00 -21.08
CA ALA A 64 -14.54 16.96 -20.05
C ALA A 64 -13.39 15.98 -20.35
N ALA A 65 -12.47 15.83 -19.40
CA ALA A 65 -11.35 14.90 -19.54
C ALA A 65 -11.91 13.52 -19.92
N ALA A 66 -11.40 12.94 -21.00
CA ALA A 66 -11.85 11.64 -21.45
C ALA A 66 -11.58 10.63 -20.32
N LEU A 67 -12.60 9.88 -19.93
CA LEU A 67 -12.45 8.85 -18.90
C LEU A 67 -11.42 7.82 -19.37
N ILE A 68 -10.30 7.71 -18.64
CA ILE A 68 -9.29 6.69 -18.91
C ILE A 68 -9.83 5.34 -18.43
N HIS A 69 -9.87 4.37 -19.35
CA HIS A 69 -10.24 3.00 -19.06
C HIS A 69 -8.99 2.12 -18.99
N PRO A 70 -8.97 1.07 -18.16
CA PRO A 70 -7.89 0.09 -18.20
C PRO A 70 -7.75 -0.50 -19.61
N ASN A 71 -6.51 -0.68 -20.06
CA ASN A 71 -6.16 -0.98 -21.45
C ASN A 71 -5.10 -2.08 -21.58
N GLY A 72 -4.72 -2.71 -20.48
CA GLY A 72 -3.75 -3.78 -20.42
C GLY A 72 -4.36 -5.14 -20.09
N PRO A 73 -3.51 -6.17 -19.89
CA PRO A 73 -3.93 -7.47 -19.41
C PRO A 73 -4.60 -7.40 -18.04
N MET A 74 -5.33 -8.46 -17.69
CA MET A 74 -5.91 -8.59 -16.36
C MET A 74 -4.95 -9.31 -15.42
N VAL A 75 -5.07 -9.00 -14.13
CA VAL A 75 -4.45 -9.73 -13.04
C VAL A 75 -5.51 -10.33 -12.13
N VAL A 76 -5.33 -11.60 -11.80
CA VAL A 76 -6.19 -12.34 -10.88
C VAL A 76 -5.39 -12.67 -9.63
N PHE A 77 -5.81 -12.15 -8.49
CA PHE A 77 -5.29 -12.47 -7.17
C PHE A 77 -6.18 -13.52 -6.51
N ASP A 78 -5.75 -14.76 -6.46
CA ASP A 78 -6.42 -15.82 -5.70
C ASP A 78 -5.93 -15.74 -4.24
N THR A 79 -6.77 -15.24 -3.36
CA THR A 79 -6.45 -15.10 -1.93
C THR A 79 -7.08 -16.21 -1.07
N SER A 80 -6.71 -16.27 0.20
CA SER A 80 -7.36 -17.17 1.16
C SER A 80 -8.82 -16.79 1.46
N MET A 81 -9.22 -15.54 1.13
CA MET A 81 -10.56 -14.99 1.41
C MET A 81 -11.42 -14.78 0.15
N GLY A 82 -10.88 -14.99 -1.03
CA GLY A 82 -11.61 -14.81 -2.29
C GLY A 82 -10.70 -14.37 -3.42
N ARG A 83 -11.30 -14.16 -4.57
CA ARG A 83 -10.61 -13.72 -5.79
C ARG A 83 -10.82 -12.23 -5.99
N ILE A 84 -9.74 -11.52 -6.30
CA ILE A 84 -9.76 -10.13 -6.73
C ILE A 84 -9.27 -10.12 -8.17
N THR A 85 -10.02 -9.49 -9.07
CA THR A 85 -9.65 -9.33 -10.48
C THR A 85 -9.49 -7.86 -10.78
N CYS A 86 -8.35 -7.47 -11.37
CA CYS A 86 -8.10 -6.10 -11.78
C CYS A 86 -7.58 -6.08 -13.22
N GLN A 87 -7.78 -4.98 -13.93
CA GLN A 87 -7.21 -4.75 -15.25
C GLN A 87 -6.19 -3.60 -15.16
N PHE A 88 -5.08 -3.74 -15.87
CA PHE A 88 -4.00 -2.77 -15.82
C PHE A 88 -4.25 -1.54 -16.70
N TYR A 89 -3.66 -0.41 -16.30
CA TYR A 89 -3.45 0.81 -17.08
C TYR A 89 -2.07 0.75 -17.75
N GLN A 90 -1.93 -0.12 -18.74
CA GLN A 90 -0.62 -0.41 -19.33
C GLN A 90 -0.03 0.77 -20.10
N ASN A 91 -0.86 1.60 -20.70
CA ASN A 91 -0.39 2.79 -21.44
C ASN A 91 0.05 3.91 -20.49
N GLU A 92 -0.58 4.00 -19.32
CA GLU A 92 -0.38 5.07 -18.34
C GLU A 92 0.76 4.78 -17.36
N ALA A 93 1.01 3.48 -17.09
CA ALA A 93 2.08 3.02 -16.19
C ALA A 93 2.84 1.81 -16.76
N PRO A 94 3.46 1.91 -17.95
CA PRO A 94 4.02 0.78 -18.68
C PRO A 94 5.14 0.06 -17.95
N LYS A 95 6.04 0.78 -17.27
CA LYS A 95 7.16 0.18 -16.51
C LYS A 95 6.67 -0.56 -15.29
N THR A 96 5.71 0.03 -14.57
CA THR A 96 5.09 -0.54 -13.38
C THR A 96 4.34 -1.83 -13.74
N VAL A 97 3.52 -1.79 -14.79
CA VAL A 97 2.81 -2.98 -15.28
C VAL A 97 3.79 -4.07 -15.72
N ALA A 98 4.83 -3.72 -16.49
CA ALA A 98 5.85 -4.69 -16.92
C ALA A 98 6.61 -5.29 -15.72
N ASN A 99 6.94 -4.46 -14.72
CA ASN A 99 7.58 -4.91 -13.48
C ASN A 99 6.69 -5.90 -12.72
N PHE A 100 5.42 -5.54 -12.49
CA PHE A 100 4.47 -6.36 -11.78
C PHE A 100 4.26 -7.72 -12.48
N ILE A 101 4.03 -7.71 -13.80
CA ILE A 101 3.88 -8.93 -14.61
C ILE A 101 5.14 -9.80 -14.50
N GLY A 102 6.32 -9.21 -14.67
CA GLY A 102 7.59 -9.94 -14.59
C GLY A 102 7.81 -10.64 -13.26
N LEU A 103 7.50 -9.97 -12.15
CA LEU A 103 7.54 -10.55 -10.81
C LEU A 103 6.45 -11.62 -10.61
N ALA A 104 5.23 -11.37 -11.08
CA ALA A 104 4.11 -12.31 -10.97
C ALA A 104 4.35 -13.59 -11.75
N GLU A 105 4.93 -13.52 -12.94
CA GLU A 105 5.23 -14.68 -13.79
C GLU A 105 6.58 -15.34 -13.48
N GLY A 106 7.46 -14.63 -12.73
CA GLY A 106 8.82 -15.09 -12.44
C GLY A 106 9.78 -14.89 -13.63
N THR A 107 9.44 -14.04 -14.58
CA THR A 107 10.29 -13.70 -15.73
C THR A 107 11.28 -12.57 -15.41
N LYS A 108 11.03 -11.82 -14.34
CA LYS A 108 11.94 -10.81 -13.80
C LYS A 108 12.68 -11.36 -12.59
N ASP A 109 14.00 -11.21 -12.59
CA ASP A 109 14.85 -11.59 -11.46
C ASP A 109 14.62 -10.66 -10.26
N TRP A 110 14.75 -11.22 -9.08
CA TRP A 110 14.64 -10.50 -7.82
C TRP A 110 15.61 -11.06 -6.78
N VAL A 111 15.83 -10.34 -5.70
CA VAL A 111 16.67 -10.79 -4.59
C VAL A 111 15.76 -11.13 -3.41
N ASN A 112 15.89 -12.33 -2.87
CA ASN A 112 15.16 -12.71 -1.67
C ASN A 112 15.68 -11.89 -0.48
N PRO A 113 14.85 -11.06 0.19
CA PRO A 113 15.31 -10.14 1.22
C PRO A 113 15.78 -10.84 2.50
N GLU A 114 15.36 -12.08 2.75
CA GLU A 114 15.82 -12.87 3.91
C GLU A 114 17.16 -13.54 3.67
N THR A 115 17.34 -14.12 2.48
CA THR A 115 18.54 -14.93 2.17
C THR A 115 19.57 -14.20 1.33
N HIS A 116 19.26 -13.02 0.81
CA HIS A 116 20.06 -12.20 -0.14
C HIS A 116 20.47 -12.96 -1.42
N LYS A 117 19.75 -14.05 -1.75
CA LYS A 117 20.01 -14.82 -2.97
C LYS A 117 19.21 -14.24 -4.14
N LYS A 118 19.85 -14.21 -5.31
CA LYS A 118 19.17 -13.92 -6.57
C LYS A 118 18.22 -15.06 -6.90
N MET A 119 17.00 -14.71 -7.24
CA MET A 119 15.93 -15.61 -7.61
C MET A 119 15.66 -15.49 -9.11
N HIS A 120 15.95 -16.57 -9.85
CA HIS A 120 15.74 -16.66 -11.28
C HIS A 120 14.56 -17.60 -11.57
N GLY A 121 13.66 -17.22 -12.46
CA GLY A 121 12.51 -18.04 -12.85
C GLY A 121 11.56 -18.35 -11.69
N LYS A 122 11.54 -17.51 -10.65
CA LYS A 122 10.70 -17.69 -9.45
C LYS A 122 9.64 -16.60 -9.36
N ARG A 123 8.41 -17.05 -9.24
CA ARG A 123 7.26 -16.17 -9.01
C ARG A 123 7.41 -15.49 -7.65
N PHE A 124 7.21 -14.17 -7.63
CA PHE A 124 7.49 -13.36 -6.46
C PHE A 124 6.31 -13.33 -5.48
N TYR A 125 5.09 -13.16 -5.99
CA TYR A 125 3.91 -12.86 -5.18
C TYR A 125 3.23 -14.09 -4.57
N ASP A 126 3.40 -15.26 -5.15
CA ASP A 126 2.71 -16.48 -4.70
C ASP A 126 3.15 -16.85 -3.28
N GLY A 127 2.19 -16.94 -2.35
CA GLY A 127 2.43 -17.25 -0.95
C GLY A 127 2.69 -16.03 -0.05
N THR A 128 2.81 -14.82 -0.60
CA THR A 128 2.90 -13.58 0.21
C THR A 128 1.57 -13.27 0.90
N THR A 129 1.55 -12.26 1.76
CA THR A 129 0.37 -11.89 2.53
C THR A 129 -0.02 -10.42 2.32
N PHE A 130 -1.28 -10.12 2.60
CA PHE A 130 -1.67 -8.75 2.89
C PHE A 130 -1.26 -8.44 4.33
N HIS A 131 -0.14 -7.74 4.47
CA HIS A 131 0.50 -7.50 5.76
C HIS A 131 0.00 -6.24 6.48
N ARG A 132 -0.77 -5.38 5.81
CA ARG A 132 -1.40 -4.21 6.38
C ARG A 132 -2.79 -4.01 5.77
N VAL A 133 -3.82 -3.91 6.63
CA VAL A 133 -5.21 -3.77 6.20
C VAL A 133 -5.91 -2.71 7.04
N ILE A 134 -6.56 -1.74 6.39
CA ILE A 134 -7.22 -0.63 7.09
C ILE A 134 -8.62 -0.44 6.50
N PRO A 135 -9.69 -0.70 7.28
CA PRO A 135 -11.07 -0.45 6.87
C PRO A 135 -11.28 1.02 6.50
N GLY A 136 -12.03 1.28 5.44
CA GLY A 136 -12.27 2.63 4.94
C GLY A 136 -11.06 3.26 4.27
N PHE A 137 -10.01 2.47 3.97
CA PHE A 137 -8.83 2.96 3.27
C PHE A 137 -8.33 1.94 2.22
N MET A 138 -7.52 0.95 2.60
CA MET A 138 -6.88 0.03 1.64
C MET A 138 -6.42 -1.29 2.28
N ILE A 139 -6.06 -2.24 1.43
CA ILE A 139 -5.27 -3.43 1.79
C ILE A 139 -3.93 -3.39 1.07
N GLN A 140 -2.83 -3.69 1.77
CA GLN A 140 -1.46 -3.63 1.24
C GLN A 140 -0.77 -4.99 1.34
N GLY A 141 -0.13 -5.39 0.23
CA GLY A 141 0.61 -6.65 0.11
C GLY A 141 1.85 -6.52 -0.78
N GLY A 142 2.39 -7.66 -1.25
CA GLY A 142 3.54 -7.66 -2.14
C GLY A 142 4.89 -7.54 -1.44
N ASP A 143 4.94 -7.80 -0.14
CA ASP A 143 6.15 -7.95 0.65
C ASP A 143 6.40 -9.44 0.93
N PRO A 144 7.51 -10.03 0.47
CA PRO A 144 7.81 -11.44 0.72
C PRO A 144 8.11 -11.76 2.19
N LEU A 145 8.47 -10.74 3.01
CA LEU A 145 8.66 -10.90 4.45
C LEU A 145 7.35 -10.74 5.24
N GLY A 146 6.32 -10.11 4.67
CA GLY A 146 5.07 -9.80 5.35
C GLY A 146 5.23 -8.86 6.55
N THR A 147 6.19 -7.96 6.49
CA THR A 147 6.55 -6.99 7.54
C THR A 147 6.37 -5.54 7.12
N GLY A 148 6.18 -5.30 5.82
CA GLY A 148 6.20 -3.97 5.19
C GLY A 148 7.61 -3.50 4.82
N MET A 149 8.65 -4.26 5.13
CA MET A 149 10.06 -3.88 4.91
C MET A 149 10.73 -4.65 3.77
N GLY A 150 10.08 -5.69 3.24
CA GLY A 150 10.63 -6.49 2.16
C GLY A 150 10.41 -5.84 0.80
N ASP A 151 11.38 -6.00 -0.08
CA ASP A 151 11.39 -5.49 -1.44
C ASP A 151 12.00 -6.52 -2.42
N PRO A 152 11.99 -6.29 -3.73
CA PRO A 152 12.54 -7.22 -4.71
C PRO A 152 14.05 -7.09 -4.90
N GLY A 153 14.74 -6.26 -4.12
CA GLY A 153 16.17 -5.96 -4.23
C GLY A 153 16.50 -4.83 -5.20
N TYR A 154 15.49 -4.05 -5.60
CA TYR A 154 15.62 -2.86 -6.44
C TYR A 154 14.39 -1.96 -6.26
N SER A 155 14.53 -0.71 -6.68
CA SER A 155 13.43 0.23 -6.84
C SER A 155 13.47 0.87 -8.24
N PHE A 156 12.37 1.52 -8.63
CA PHE A 156 12.26 2.24 -9.90
C PHE A 156 11.41 3.51 -9.72
N GLU A 157 11.44 4.36 -10.74
CA GLU A 157 10.75 5.64 -10.73
C GLU A 157 9.22 5.53 -10.76
N ASP A 158 8.56 6.50 -10.15
CA ASP A 158 7.11 6.66 -10.19
C ASP A 158 6.62 6.93 -11.63
N GLU A 159 5.39 6.48 -11.94
CA GLU A 159 4.69 6.77 -13.20
C GLU A 159 3.35 7.45 -12.88
N PHE A 160 3.38 8.75 -12.60
CA PHE A 160 2.18 9.52 -12.31
C PHE A 160 1.50 9.98 -13.60
N ASN A 161 0.21 9.70 -13.71
CA ASN A 161 -0.63 10.23 -14.78
C ASN A 161 -1.63 11.23 -14.15
N PRO A 162 -1.69 12.50 -14.62
CA PRO A 162 -2.55 13.51 -14.04
C PRO A 162 -4.06 13.23 -14.19
N ASP A 163 -4.43 12.41 -15.17
CA ASP A 163 -5.81 12.05 -15.44
C ASP A 163 -6.26 10.76 -14.71
N LEU A 164 -5.33 10.04 -14.06
CA LEU A 164 -5.63 8.89 -13.21
C LEU A 164 -5.65 9.29 -11.74
N ASN A 165 -6.82 9.19 -11.13
CA ASN A 165 -7.06 9.62 -9.75
C ASN A 165 -7.61 8.49 -8.90
N PHE A 166 -7.44 8.59 -7.58
CA PHE A 166 -8.02 7.69 -6.58
C PHE A 166 -9.47 8.11 -6.26
N ASP A 167 -10.29 8.27 -7.30
CA ASP A 167 -11.66 8.80 -7.30
C ASP A 167 -12.75 7.74 -7.05
N LYS A 168 -12.38 6.46 -7.02
CA LYS A 168 -13.28 5.33 -6.80
C LYS A 168 -12.58 4.16 -6.11
N PRO A 169 -13.34 3.21 -5.52
CA PRO A 169 -12.76 2.01 -4.91
C PRO A 169 -12.10 1.10 -5.95
N GLY A 170 -11.23 0.21 -5.48
CA GLY A 170 -10.57 -0.79 -6.32
C GLY A 170 -9.38 -0.24 -7.13
N ARG A 171 -8.85 0.95 -6.79
CA ARG A 171 -7.63 1.46 -7.40
C ARG A 171 -6.44 0.63 -6.93
N LEU A 172 -5.74 -0.01 -7.89
CA LEU A 172 -4.52 -0.78 -7.66
C LEU A 172 -3.31 0.13 -7.92
N ALA A 173 -2.47 0.31 -6.89
CA ALA A 173 -1.34 1.22 -6.94
C ALA A 173 -0.10 0.64 -6.25
N MET A 174 1.09 1.15 -6.61
CA MET A 174 2.34 0.80 -5.93
C MET A 174 2.42 1.50 -4.57
N ALA A 175 2.86 0.77 -3.56
CA ALA A 175 3.30 1.36 -2.30
C ALA A 175 4.78 1.75 -2.43
N ASN A 176 5.14 2.91 -1.89
CA ASN A 176 6.49 3.44 -1.92
C ASN A 176 6.93 4.00 -0.54
N SER A 177 8.21 4.30 -0.40
CA SER A 177 8.83 4.93 0.78
C SER A 177 9.28 6.36 0.50
N GLY A 178 8.67 7.02 -0.47
CA GLY A 178 8.99 8.34 -0.99
C GLY A 178 9.16 8.32 -2.51
N PRO A 179 9.46 9.46 -3.13
CA PRO A 179 9.54 9.56 -4.58
C PRO A 179 10.54 8.57 -5.20
N ASN A 180 10.12 7.93 -6.31
CA ASN A 180 10.96 7.01 -7.09
C ASN A 180 11.48 5.79 -6.30
N THR A 181 10.64 5.26 -5.40
CA THR A 181 10.96 4.05 -4.62
C THR A 181 9.96 2.93 -4.82
N ASP A 182 9.26 2.90 -5.96
CA ASP A 182 8.40 1.79 -6.34
C ASP A 182 9.21 0.49 -6.42
N GLY A 183 8.67 -0.61 -5.93
CA GLY A 183 9.36 -1.91 -5.90
C GLY A 183 8.42 -3.07 -6.24
N SER A 184 7.99 -3.81 -5.22
CA SER A 184 7.03 -4.91 -5.36
C SER A 184 5.76 -4.73 -4.55
N GLN A 185 5.79 -3.91 -3.49
CA GLN A 185 4.63 -3.70 -2.65
C GLN A 185 3.56 -2.90 -3.38
N PHE A 186 2.32 -3.33 -3.22
CA PHE A 186 1.16 -2.70 -3.82
C PHE A 186 0.01 -2.59 -2.81
N PHE A 187 -0.94 -1.72 -3.09
CA PHE A 187 -2.18 -1.64 -2.33
C PHE A 187 -3.40 -1.54 -3.25
N ILE A 188 -4.56 -1.93 -2.71
CA ILE A 188 -5.85 -1.79 -3.39
C ILE A 188 -6.77 -0.99 -2.47
N THR A 189 -7.32 0.11 -3.00
CA THR A 189 -8.20 0.99 -2.21
C THR A 189 -9.57 0.36 -2.00
N GLU A 190 -10.11 0.52 -0.80
CA GLU A 190 -11.49 0.13 -0.48
C GLU A 190 -12.50 1.22 -0.85
N VAL A 191 -12.08 2.48 -0.76
CA VAL A 191 -12.89 3.68 -1.00
C VAL A 191 -12.11 4.69 -1.86
N PRO A 192 -12.76 5.72 -2.43
CA PRO A 192 -12.05 6.86 -3.00
C PRO A 192 -11.14 7.52 -1.97
N TYR A 193 -9.92 7.93 -2.38
CA TYR A 193 -8.98 8.57 -1.47
C TYR A 193 -8.04 9.53 -2.22
N GLU A 194 -8.55 10.71 -2.54
CA GLU A 194 -7.89 11.68 -3.43
C GLU A 194 -6.53 12.20 -2.92
N ASN A 195 -6.28 12.13 -1.60
CA ASN A 195 -4.98 12.51 -1.02
C ASN A 195 -3.81 11.64 -1.51
N LEU A 196 -4.08 10.53 -2.21
CA LEU A 196 -3.06 9.67 -2.82
C LEU A 196 -2.68 10.12 -4.24
N ASN A 197 -3.45 11.05 -4.84
CA ASN A 197 -3.21 11.53 -6.20
C ASN A 197 -1.80 12.12 -6.31
N GLN A 198 -1.07 11.77 -7.39
CA GLN A 198 0.28 12.23 -7.69
C GLN A 198 1.35 11.91 -6.61
N HIS A 199 1.04 10.96 -5.69
CA HIS A 199 1.98 10.47 -4.69
C HIS A 199 2.27 8.97 -4.85
N TYR A 200 1.38 8.25 -5.55
CA TYR A 200 1.49 6.82 -5.77
C TYR A 200 1.18 6.47 -7.22
N THR A 201 1.97 5.58 -7.81
CA THR A 201 1.76 5.08 -9.17
C THR A 201 0.50 4.22 -9.22
N LEU A 202 -0.58 4.75 -9.82
CA LEU A 202 -1.81 4.03 -10.06
C LEU A 202 -1.68 3.25 -11.37
N PHE A 203 -1.75 1.92 -11.31
CA PHE A 203 -1.48 1.07 -12.47
C PHE A 203 -2.57 0.05 -12.80
N GLY A 204 -3.70 0.04 -12.04
CA GLY A 204 -4.82 -0.85 -12.33
C GLY A 204 -6.12 -0.48 -11.64
N GLN A 205 -7.19 -1.11 -12.11
CA GLN A 205 -8.55 -1.00 -11.57
C GLN A 205 -9.15 -2.39 -11.37
N CYS A 206 -9.63 -2.65 -10.17
CA CYS A 206 -10.34 -3.89 -9.85
C CYS A 206 -11.83 -3.78 -10.17
N ASP A 207 -12.45 -4.92 -10.48
CA ASP A 207 -13.88 -5.05 -10.68
C ASP A 207 -14.66 -4.96 -9.34
N ASP A 208 -15.98 -4.81 -9.42
CA ASP A 208 -16.82 -4.66 -8.24
C ASP A 208 -16.81 -5.90 -7.35
N GLU A 209 -16.73 -7.11 -7.93
CA GLU A 209 -16.61 -8.35 -7.15
C GLU A 209 -15.29 -8.39 -6.36
N GLY A 210 -14.20 -7.96 -6.98
CA GLY A 210 -12.89 -7.84 -6.33
C GLY A 210 -12.91 -6.81 -5.21
N VAL A 211 -13.60 -5.69 -5.40
CA VAL A 211 -13.77 -4.66 -4.36
C VAL A 211 -14.50 -5.21 -3.13
N GLU A 212 -15.51 -6.05 -3.31
CA GLU A 212 -16.17 -6.69 -2.16
C GLU A 212 -15.23 -7.62 -1.38
N VAL A 213 -14.33 -8.33 -2.06
CA VAL A 213 -13.27 -9.11 -1.40
C VAL A 213 -12.26 -8.20 -0.68
N VAL A 214 -11.87 -7.08 -1.29
CA VAL A 214 -11.02 -6.06 -0.64
C VAL A 214 -11.65 -5.55 0.65
N LYS A 215 -12.94 -5.23 0.62
CA LYS A 215 -13.71 -4.80 1.81
C LYS A 215 -13.72 -5.87 2.90
N ALA A 216 -13.89 -7.14 2.52
CA ALA A 216 -13.88 -8.25 3.47
C ALA A 216 -12.49 -8.41 4.12
N ILE A 217 -11.41 -8.33 3.32
CA ILE A 217 -10.03 -8.40 3.82
C ILE A 217 -9.70 -7.21 4.73
N ALA A 218 -10.13 -6.00 4.37
CA ALA A 218 -9.86 -4.81 5.17
C ALA A 218 -10.47 -4.88 6.59
N ARG A 219 -11.47 -5.74 6.82
CA ARG A 219 -12.21 -5.89 8.08
C ARG A 219 -11.82 -7.09 8.92
N VAL A 220 -10.81 -7.85 8.54
CA VAL A 220 -10.30 -8.92 9.40
C VAL A 220 -9.75 -8.35 10.70
N GLU A 221 -9.71 -9.17 11.74
CA GLU A 221 -9.07 -8.81 12.99
C GLU A 221 -7.58 -8.50 12.75
N ARG A 222 -7.09 -7.39 13.31
CA ARG A 222 -5.74 -6.89 13.12
C ARG A 222 -5.13 -6.39 14.42
N ASP A 223 -3.81 -6.36 14.47
CA ASP A 223 -3.05 -5.80 15.58
C ASP A 223 -3.00 -4.24 15.53
N ALA A 224 -2.29 -3.66 16.49
CA ALA A 224 -2.10 -2.21 16.58
C ALA A 224 -1.29 -1.59 15.42
N SER A 225 -0.63 -2.44 14.61
CA SER A 225 0.12 -2.05 13.41
C SER A 225 -0.66 -2.31 12.12
N ASP A 226 -1.96 -2.54 12.23
CA ASP A 226 -2.87 -2.88 11.13
C ASP A 226 -2.54 -4.21 10.41
N LYS A 227 -1.75 -5.08 11.02
CA LYS A 227 -1.44 -6.39 10.49
C LYS A 227 -2.53 -7.40 10.87
N PRO A 228 -3.07 -8.18 9.91
CA PRO A 228 -4.03 -9.24 10.21
C PRO A 228 -3.49 -10.23 11.25
N THR A 229 -4.28 -10.52 12.29
CA THR A 229 -3.95 -11.56 13.29
C THR A 229 -3.89 -12.94 12.67
N GLU A 230 -4.84 -13.25 11.77
CA GLU A 230 -4.78 -14.43 10.91
C GLU A 230 -4.30 -14.02 9.52
N PRO A 231 -3.22 -14.61 8.99
CA PRO A 231 -2.63 -14.20 7.73
C PRO A 231 -3.60 -14.34 6.56
N VAL A 232 -3.84 -13.25 5.83
CA VAL A 232 -4.55 -13.26 4.55
C VAL A 232 -3.53 -13.55 3.45
N ILE A 233 -3.54 -14.79 2.95
CA ILE A 233 -2.52 -15.30 2.03
C ILE A 233 -2.92 -15.00 0.59
N LEU A 234 -2.01 -14.44 -0.18
CA LEU A 234 -2.07 -14.35 -1.64
C LEU A 234 -1.57 -15.68 -2.23
N ARG A 235 -2.49 -16.61 -2.47
CA ARG A 235 -2.16 -17.98 -2.88
C ARG A 235 -1.51 -18.03 -4.25
N LYS A 236 -2.03 -17.23 -5.18
CA LYS A 236 -1.53 -17.16 -6.57
C LYS A 236 -1.89 -15.83 -7.21
N VAL A 237 -0.96 -15.30 -8.00
CA VAL A 237 -1.21 -14.18 -8.92
C VAL A 237 -1.14 -14.71 -10.36
N THR A 238 -2.19 -14.52 -11.13
CA THR A 238 -2.24 -14.97 -12.52
C THR A 238 -2.45 -13.79 -13.45
N ILE A 239 -1.59 -13.66 -14.45
CA ILE A 239 -1.75 -12.66 -15.51
C ILE A 239 -2.57 -13.29 -16.63
N VAL A 240 -3.66 -12.62 -17.00
CA VAL A 240 -4.57 -13.05 -18.06
C VAL A 240 -4.42 -12.08 -19.23
N LYS A 241 -3.89 -12.57 -20.34
CA LYS A 241 -3.70 -11.78 -21.56
C LYS A 241 -5.06 -11.33 -22.10
N GLU A 242 -5.08 -10.21 -22.79
CA GLU A 242 -6.28 -9.69 -23.43
C GLU A 242 -6.95 -10.77 -24.30
N GLY A 243 -8.27 -10.92 -24.15
CA GLY A 243 -9.06 -11.93 -24.87
C GLY A 243 -8.92 -13.37 -24.38
N ALA A 244 -8.02 -13.65 -23.43
CA ALA A 244 -7.90 -14.97 -22.82
C ALA A 244 -8.98 -15.18 -21.72
N PRO A 245 -9.50 -16.41 -21.55
CA PRO A 245 -10.46 -16.68 -20.49
C PRO A 245 -9.81 -16.58 -19.13
N ILE A 246 -10.54 -15.98 -18.16
CA ILE A 246 -10.12 -15.98 -16.76
C ILE A 246 -10.07 -17.44 -16.27
N PRO A 247 -8.97 -17.89 -15.64
CA PRO A 247 -8.87 -19.26 -15.16
C PRO A 247 -9.99 -19.57 -14.13
N PRO A 248 -10.48 -20.81 -14.07
CA PRO A 248 -11.47 -21.17 -13.07
C PRO A 248 -10.97 -20.86 -11.67
N ARG A 249 -11.88 -20.55 -10.75
CA ARG A 249 -11.50 -20.33 -9.33
C ARG A 249 -10.85 -21.63 -8.82
N PRO A 250 -9.73 -21.56 -8.10
CA PRO A 250 -9.22 -22.73 -7.39
C PRO A 250 -10.35 -23.30 -6.53
N SER A 251 -10.56 -24.62 -6.59
CA SER A 251 -11.48 -25.27 -5.67
C SER A 251 -11.09 -24.86 -4.26
N ALA A 252 -12.04 -24.40 -3.45
CA ALA A 252 -11.80 -24.05 -2.07
C ALA A 252 -11.10 -25.26 -1.42
N GLY A 253 -9.79 -25.10 -1.12
CA GLY A 253 -9.12 -26.05 -0.25
C GLY A 253 -9.91 -26.12 1.07
N PRO A 254 -9.78 -27.20 1.87
CA PRO A 254 -10.58 -27.37 3.05
C PRO A 254 -10.58 -26.06 3.84
N ALA A 255 -11.80 -25.55 4.11
CA ALA A 255 -11.97 -24.36 4.94
C ALA A 255 -11.18 -24.60 6.24
N ASN A 256 -10.36 -23.64 6.61
CA ASN A 256 -9.66 -23.71 7.90
C ASN A 256 -10.77 -23.85 9.00
N PRO A 257 -10.83 -24.96 9.73
CA PRO A 257 -11.91 -25.19 10.70
C PRO A 257 -11.90 -24.21 11.89
N ALA A 258 -10.91 -23.32 11.96
CA ALA A 258 -10.78 -22.30 13.02
C ALA A 258 -11.70 -21.07 12.85
N ALA A 259 -12.44 -20.93 11.74
CA ALA A 259 -13.41 -19.84 11.55
C ALA A 259 -14.83 -20.18 12.01
N ALA A 260 -15.04 -21.33 12.68
CA ALA A 260 -16.30 -21.62 13.33
C ALA A 260 -16.36 -20.85 14.65
N THR A 261 -17.10 -19.76 14.62
CA THR A 261 -17.47 -18.94 15.78
C THR A 261 -17.91 -19.83 16.96
N THR A 262 -17.08 -19.87 18.01
CA THR A 262 -17.51 -20.33 19.32
C THR A 262 -18.56 -19.33 19.81
N PRO A 263 -19.82 -19.74 20.12
CA PRO A 263 -20.79 -18.82 20.69
C PRO A 263 -20.23 -18.36 22.05
N VAL A 264 -20.08 -17.04 22.22
CA VAL A 264 -19.75 -16.44 23.50
C VAL A 264 -20.91 -16.75 24.44
N GLY A 265 -20.68 -17.68 25.35
CA GLY A 265 -21.57 -17.96 26.44
C GLY A 265 -21.76 -16.72 27.36
N PRO A 266 -22.88 -16.54 28.01
CA PRO A 266 -23.15 -15.37 28.83
C PRO A 266 -22.14 -15.27 29.98
N LYS A 267 -21.53 -14.09 30.10
CA LYS A 267 -20.61 -13.71 31.17
C LYS A 267 -21.27 -13.93 32.54
N PRO A 268 -20.62 -14.65 33.48
CA PRO A 268 -21.18 -14.80 34.84
C PRO A 268 -21.30 -13.42 35.52
N ALA A 269 -22.44 -13.18 36.14
CA ALA A 269 -22.66 -11.97 36.93
C ALA A 269 -21.71 -11.92 38.13
N ALA A 270 -21.14 -10.74 38.37
CA ALA A 270 -20.31 -10.49 39.54
C ALA A 270 -21.11 -10.57 40.82
N PRO A 271 -20.57 -11.13 41.94
CA PRO A 271 -21.28 -11.16 43.21
C PRO A 271 -21.38 -9.72 43.76
N GLN A 272 -22.60 -9.35 44.14
CA GLN A 272 -22.90 -8.14 44.92
C GLN A 272 -22.45 -8.38 46.36
N GLN A 273 -21.62 -7.49 46.88
CA GLN A 273 -21.46 -7.22 48.32
C GLN A 273 -21.82 -5.77 48.58
#